data_6819043a4e9e8578794675b1a9ef23fd
#
_entry.id   6819043a4e9e8578794675b1a9ef23fd
#
_cell.length_a   1.000
_cell.length_b   1.000
_cell.length_c   1.000
_cell.angle_alpha   90.00
_cell.angle_beta   90.00
_cell.angle_gamma   90.00
#
_symmetry.space_group_name_H-M   'P 1'
#
loop_
_entity.id
_entity.type
_entity.pdbx_description
1 polymer ?
#
loop_
_entity_poly.entity_id
_entity_poly.type
_entity_poly.pdbx_seq_one_letter_code
_entity_poly.pdbx_strand_id
1 'polypeptide(L)'
;MGARSTRDKTRSGKLTPTKSTPGKLAPGKTGSGKPAADKTAPGKAPATRTTATRATGARTAPTPLPRAARPAPETQPETSAKRSPELPPQAPPETSPDAFPEPRHPAEAVLAAADPDFAALIRRTGPCGLTPDRTGEPYEALVRAVLYQQLHGRAAAAIFGRLKALSDDRCPPPEILLAHPFDTLRACGLSARKIQTLQALAQARLDGIVPSRAEAGHMSEEDLILRLTSLRGIGRWTVEMLLIFTLGRPDVMPVDDFGVSEGWRRLKGLETRLRPRQLAEATASLAPWRSVAAWYLWRAAGEGKKTDSSNPVTG
;
A
#
# COMPACT_ATOMS: atom_id res chain seq x y z
N MET A 1 -6.88 23.83 74.44
CA MET A 1 -6.13 25.03 74.03
C MET A 1 -6.10 24.98 72.52
N GLY A 2 -6.81 25.67 71.78
CA GLY A 2 -7.44 27.00 71.82
C GLY A 2 -6.69 27.95 70.90
N ALA A 3 -7.31 28.26 69.75
CA ALA A 3 -7.38 29.56 69.11
C ALA A 3 -7.47 29.37 67.59
N ARG A 4 -8.66 29.53 66.91
CA ARG A 4 -9.26 30.75 66.31
C ARG A 4 -8.41 31.26 65.14
N SER A 5 -8.95 31.07 63.88
CA SER A 5 -9.87 31.96 63.18
C SER A 5 -9.21 33.24 62.64
N THR A 6 -9.16 33.36 61.32
CA THR A 6 -9.55 34.64 60.67
C THR A 6 -9.96 34.33 59.20
N ARG A 7 -11.21 34.71 58.88
CA ARG A 7 -11.78 34.90 57.53
C ARG A 7 -11.14 36.15 56.94
N ASP A 8 -10.83 36.11 55.66
CA ASP A 8 -10.87 37.34 54.88
C ASP A 8 -11.66 37.13 53.60
N LYS A 9 -12.65 38.02 53.44
CA LYS A 9 -13.55 38.18 52.29
C LYS A 9 -13.00 39.32 51.48
N THR A 10 -12.74 39.12 50.20
CA THR A 10 -12.83 40.20 49.20
C THR A 10 -13.04 39.59 47.81
N ARG A 11 -14.19 39.78 47.32
CA ARG A 11 -14.70 40.74 46.32
C ARG A 11 -14.70 40.19 44.91
N SER A 12 -15.90 39.80 44.56
CA SER A 12 -16.46 39.59 43.21
C SER A 12 -16.18 40.75 42.26
N GLY A 13 -15.59 40.47 41.14
CA GLY A 13 -15.47 41.36 39.98
C GLY A 13 -16.07 40.71 38.76
N LYS A 14 -17.34 41.04 38.50
CA LYS A 14 -18.09 40.67 37.30
C LYS A 14 -17.62 41.54 36.13
N LEU A 15 -16.98 40.98 35.09
CA LEU A 15 -16.73 41.65 33.82
C LEU A 15 -17.64 41.03 32.77
N THR A 16 -18.51 41.87 32.24
CA THR A 16 -19.44 41.62 31.13
C THR A 16 -18.71 41.65 29.80
N PRO A 17 -19.02 40.77 28.82
CA PRO A 17 -18.44 40.87 27.47
C PRO A 17 -19.26 41.86 26.61
N THR A 18 -18.56 42.80 26.05
CA THR A 18 -19.05 43.75 25.02
C THR A 18 -19.20 43.01 23.66
N LYS A 19 -20.39 43.06 23.11
CA LYS A 19 -20.74 42.68 21.73
C LYS A 19 -20.17 43.70 20.76
N SER A 20 -19.32 43.27 19.86
CA SER A 20 -18.95 44.00 18.66
C SER A 20 -19.65 43.40 17.45
N THR A 21 -20.47 44.19 16.80
CA THR A 21 -21.23 43.90 15.57
C THR A 21 -20.30 44.09 14.35
N PRO A 22 -20.25 43.19 13.35
CA PRO A 22 -19.54 43.45 12.12
C PRO A 22 -20.41 44.22 11.13
N GLY A 23 -19.85 45.34 10.64
CA GLY A 23 -20.45 46.19 9.64
C GLY A 23 -20.54 45.53 8.26
N LYS A 24 -21.70 45.72 7.67
CA LYS A 24 -22.12 45.34 6.31
C LYS A 24 -21.54 46.32 5.31
N LEU A 25 -20.66 45.92 4.40
CA LEU A 25 -20.28 46.66 3.22
C LEU A 25 -20.90 46.02 1.98
N ALA A 26 -21.63 46.85 1.24
CA ALA A 26 -22.33 46.53 0.02
C ALA A 26 -21.38 46.46 -1.21
N PRO A 27 -21.80 45.76 -2.32
CA PRO A 27 -20.95 45.55 -3.47
C PRO A 27 -20.97 46.70 -4.47
N GLY A 28 -19.81 47.19 -4.87
CA GLY A 28 -19.61 48.11 -5.96
C GLY A 28 -19.66 47.42 -7.33
N LYS A 29 -20.59 47.83 -8.19
CA LYS A 29 -20.62 47.51 -9.62
C LYS A 29 -19.73 48.48 -10.42
N THR A 30 -18.80 47.93 -11.19
CA THR A 30 -18.25 48.53 -12.43
C THR A 30 -17.62 47.39 -13.19
N GLY A 31 -17.74 47.11 -14.46
CA GLY A 31 -18.06 47.85 -15.65
C GLY A 31 -17.44 47.01 -16.77
N SER A 32 -18.26 46.65 -17.71
CA SER A 32 -17.97 45.85 -18.92
C SER A 32 -16.79 46.39 -19.74
N GLY A 33 -15.95 45.46 -20.20
CA GLY A 33 -14.97 45.74 -21.24
C GLY A 33 -14.57 44.44 -21.94
N LYS A 34 -15.26 44.13 -23.03
CA LYS A 34 -14.94 43.05 -23.96
C LYS A 34 -14.13 43.65 -25.10
N PRO A 35 -12.97 43.12 -25.47
CA PRO A 35 -12.43 43.36 -26.82
C PRO A 35 -12.68 42.14 -27.72
N ALA A 36 -12.95 42.51 -28.97
CA ALA A 36 -13.36 41.68 -30.08
C ALA A 36 -12.26 40.71 -30.56
N ALA A 37 -12.75 39.60 -31.11
CA ALA A 37 -11.96 38.61 -31.83
C ALA A 37 -11.45 39.21 -33.16
N ASP A 38 -10.16 39.10 -33.40
CA ASP A 38 -9.61 39.26 -34.76
C ASP A 38 -9.34 37.83 -35.30
N LYS A 39 -10.00 37.57 -36.45
CA LYS A 39 -9.87 36.35 -37.25
C LYS A 39 -8.86 36.66 -38.36
N THR A 40 -7.67 36.10 -38.24
CA THR A 40 -6.79 35.98 -39.40
C THR A 40 -6.30 34.52 -39.50
N ALA A 41 -6.80 33.81 -40.51
CA ALA A 41 -6.34 32.53 -40.96
C ALA A 41 -5.08 32.69 -41.83
N PRO A 42 -4.05 31.88 -41.67
CA PRO A 42 -2.98 31.74 -42.62
C PRO A 42 -3.23 30.61 -43.59
N GLY A 43 -2.87 30.91 -44.81
CA GLY A 43 -3.15 30.18 -46.06
C GLY A 43 -2.49 28.81 -46.18
N LYS A 44 -3.14 28.09 -47.03
CA LYS A 44 -2.83 26.81 -47.64
C LYS A 44 -1.56 26.89 -48.49
N ALA A 45 -0.51 26.16 -48.16
CA ALA A 45 0.63 25.92 -49.05
C ALA A 45 0.39 24.61 -49.86
N PRO A 46 0.84 24.52 -51.14
CA PRO A 46 0.49 23.42 -52.01
C PRO A 46 1.40 22.21 -51.82
N ALA A 47 0.79 21.02 -51.92
CA ALA A 47 1.45 19.74 -51.91
C ALA A 47 2.35 19.50 -53.13
N THR A 48 3.62 19.33 -52.93
CA THR A 48 4.55 18.85 -53.94
C THR A 48 4.50 17.31 -53.97
N ARG A 49 4.04 16.81 -55.06
CA ARG A 49 3.95 15.38 -55.42
C ARG A 49 5.32 14.91 -55.90
N THR A 50 6.08 14.17 -55.05
CA THR A 50 7.28 13.47 -55.49
C THR A 50 6.93 12.05 -55.88
N THR A 51 7.09 11.73 -57.13
CA THR A 51 6.96 10.42 -57.72
C THR A 51 8.13 9.53 -57.29
N ALA A 52 7.85 8.51 -56.46
CA ALA A 52 8.84 7.50 -56.09
C ALA A 52 8.88 6.40 -57.15
N THR A 53 10.01 6.23 -57.76
CA THR A 53 10.36 5.21 -58.74
C THR A 53 10.44 3.83 -58.03
N ARG A 54 9.67 2.88 -58.59
CA ARG A 54 9.58 1.49 -58.13
C ARG A 54 10.83 0.72 -58.55
N ALA A 55 11.74 0.41 -57.61
CA ALA A 55 12.83 -0.54 -57.82
C ALA A 55 12.38 -1.93 -57.39
N THR A 56 12.30 -2.83 -58.37
CA THR A 56 12.08 -4.27 -58.21
C THR A 56 13.38 -4.92 -57.75
N GLY A 57 13.51 -5.24 -56.48
CA GLY A 57 14.59 -6.04 -55.91
C GLY A 57 14.09 -7.45 -55.57
N ALA A 58 14.62 -8.46 -56.27
CA ALA A 58 14.33 -9.85 -56.07
C ALA A 58 14.72 -10.33 -54.66
N ARG A 59 13.76 -10.89 -53.93
CA ARG A 59 13.98 -11.54 -52.64
C ARG A 59 14.48 -12.96 -52.88
N THR A 60 15.78 -13.20 -52.60
CA THR A 60 16.33 -14.56 -52.45
C THR A 60 16.01 -15.05 -51.02
N ALA A 61 15.33 -16.20 -50.96
CA ALA A 61 15.02 -16.89 -49.70
C ALA A 61 16.30 -17.49 -49.08
N PRO A 62 16.48 -17.44 -47.76
CA PRO A 62 17.59 -18.13 -47.12
C PRO A 62 17.33 -19.63 -47.02
N THR A 63 18.34 -20.41 -47.40
CA THR A 63 18.45 -21.88 -47.32
C THR A 63 18.37 -22.32 -45.85
N PRO A 64 17.60 -23.38 -45.50
CA PRO A 64 17.56 -23.90 -44.14
C PRO A 64 18.83 -24.70 -43.82
N LEU A 65 19.44 -24.41 -42.68
CA LEU A 65 20.53 -25.15 -42.08
C LEU A 65 20.10 -26.55 -41.61
N PRO A 66 20.96 -27.58 -41.71
CA PRO A 66 20.60 -28.95 -41.31
C PRO A 66 20.40 -29.08 -39.80
N ARG A 67 19.31 -29.72 -39.41
CA ARG A 67 18.90 -30.08 -38.06
C ARG A 67 19.90 -31.09 -37.45
N ALA A 68 20.66 -30.71 -36.43
CA ALA A 68 21.50 -31.61 -35.68
C ALA A 68 20.66 -32.68 -34.95
N ALA A 69 21.08 -33.94 -35.10
CA ALA A 69 20.44 -35.12 -34.51
C ALA A 69 20.54 -35.07 -32.97
N ARG A 70 19.43 -35.35 -32.30
CA ARG A 70 19.33 -35.54 -30.86
C ARG A 70 20.04 -36.85 -30.46
N PRO A 71 20.92 -36.91 -29.48
CA PRO A 71 21.40 -38.16 -28.91
C PRO A 71 20.31 -38.86 -28.11
N ALA A 72 20.28 -40.20 -28.18
CA ALA A 72 19.38 -41.06 -27.44
C ALA A 72 19.66 -41.02 -25.93
N PRO A 73 18.66 -41.30 -25.08
CA PRO A 73 18.85 -41.27 -23.64
C PRO A 73 19.67 -42.51 -23.21
N GLU A 74 20.81 -42.25 -22.53
CA GLU A 74 21.57 -43.27 -21.82
C GLU A 74 20.80 -43.78 -20.60
N THR A 75 20.59 -45.10 -20.58
CA THR A 75 20.08 -45.87 -19.41
C THR A 75 21.16 -45.90 -18.34
N GLN A 76 20.89 -45.20 -17.21
CA GLN A 76 21.71 -45.34 -16.00
C GLN A 76 21.19 -46.58 -15.18
N PRO A 77 22.10 -47.35 -14.56
CA PRO A 77 21.71 -48.51 -13.75
C PRO A 77 21.10 -48.09 -12.41
N GLU A 78 19.99 -48.73 -12.08
CA GLU A 78 19.32 -48.59 -10.78
C GLU A 78 20.22 -49.04 -9.63
N THR A 79 20.71 -48.09 -8.84
CA THR A 79 21.30 -48.37 -7.54
C THR A 79 20.19 -48.54 -6.50
N SER A 80 19.95 -49.78 -6.12
CA SER A 80 19.07 -50.18 -5.00
C SER A 80 19.57 -49.58 -3.68
N ALA A 81 19.03 -48.42 -3.31
CA ALA A 81 19.20 -47.85 -1.96
C ALA A 81 18.21 -48.54 -1.01
N LYS A 82 18.75 -49.26 -0.02
CA LYS A 82 18.01 -49.84 1.09
C LYS A 82 17.21 -48.76 1.81
N ARG A 83 15.88 -48.84 1.75
CA ARG A 83 14.97 -48.05 2.58
C ARG A 83 15.16 -48.43 4.05
N SER A 84 15.55 -47.44 4.86
CA SER A 84 15.41 -47.52 6.32
C SER A 84 13.92 -47.57 6.67
N PRO A 85 13.50 -48.29 7.74
CA PRO A 85 12.10 -48.40 8.12
C PRO A 85 11.60 -47.00 8.53
N GLU A 86 10.60 -46.53 7.80
CA GLU A 86 9.85 -45.30 8.06
C GLU A 86 9.05 -45.49 9.36
N LEU A 87 9.34 -44.69 10.40
CA LEU A 87 8.47 -44.60 11.57
C LEU A 87 7.05 -44.23 11.13
N PRO A 88 6.01 -44.86 11.69
CA PRO A 88 4.64 -44.46 11.40
C PRO A 88 4.44 -42.99 11.78
N PRO A 89 3.67 -42.21 11.01
CA PRO A 89 3.40 -40.82 11.34
C PRO A 89 2.69 -40.76 12.68
N GLN A 90 3.31 -40.10 13.67
CA GLN A 90 2.66 -39.80 14.93
C GLN A 90 1.46 -38.91 14.62
N ALA A 91 0.28 -39.33 15.02
CA ALA A 91 -0.93 -38.49 14.96
C ALA A 91 -0.64 -37.19 15.72
N PRO A 92 -1.08 -36.04 15.18
CA PRO A 92 -0.94 -34.79 15.93
C PRO A 92 -1.68 -34.93 17.26
N PRO A 93 -1.15 -34.36 18.37
CA PRO A 93 -1.82 -34.43 19.65
C PRO A 93 -3.25 -33.87 19.50
N GLU A 94 -4.23 -34.60 20.00
CA GLU A 94 -5.63 -34.19 20.07
C GLU A 94 -5.70 -32.93 20.95
N THR A 95 -5.74 -31.76 20.31
CA THR A 95 -6.00 -30.49 21.00
C THR A 95 -7.46 -30.48 21.34
N SER A 96 -7.78 -30.39 22.63
CA SER A 96 -9.15 -30.10 23.11
C SER A 96 -9.73 -28.92 22.36
N PRO A 97 -10.99 -28.99 21.88
CA PRO A 97 -11.60 -27.94 21.09
C PRO A 97 -11.74 -26.57 21.83
N ASP A 98 -11.52 -26.54 23.13
CA ASP A 98 -11.62 -25.35 23.99
C ASP A 98 -10.28 -24.75 24.42
N ALA A 99 -9.15 -25.37 24.06
CA ALA A 99 -7.85 -24.78 24.36
C ALA A 99 -7.57 -23.62 23.39
N PHE A 100 -7.45 -22.41 23.91
CA PHE A 100 -6.84 -21.31 23.16
C PHE A 100 -5.45 -21.76 22.72
N PRO A 101 -5.12 -21.78 21.42
CA PRO A 101 -3.73 -21.96 21.02
C PRO A 101 -2.91 -20.88 21.73
N GLU A 102 -1.79 -21.30 22.33
CA GLU A 102 -0.87 -20.36 22.99
C GLU A 102 -0.62 -19.15 22.09
N PRO A 103 -0.86 -17.93 22.58
CA PRO A 103 -0.74 -16.73 21.76
C PRO A 103 0.70 -16.60 21.27
N ARG A 104 0.93 -16.74 19.96
CA ARG A 104 2.26 -16.58 19.35
C ARG A 104 2.69 -15.12 19.26
N HIS A 105 1.73 -14.22 19.38
CA HIS A 105 1.96 -12.78 19.41
C HIS A 105 1.30 -12.17 20.66
N PRO A 106 2.03 -11.36 21.47
CA PRO A 106 1.49 -10.81 22.72
C PRO A 106 0.21 -9.97 22.50
N ALA A 107 0.05 -9.40 21.30
CA ALA A 107 -1.15 -8.66 20.91
C ALA A 107 -2.43 -9.50 20.92
N GLU A 108 -2.35 -10.82 20.62
CA GLU A 108 -3.53 -11.68 20.50
C GLU A 108 -4.29 -11.77 21.80
N ALA A 109 -3.58 -11.97 22.92
CA ALA A 109 -4.18 -12.02 24.25
C ALA A 109 -4.84 -10.67 24.62
N VAL A 110 -4.17 -9.56 24.30
CA VAL A 110 -4.69 -8.20 24.58
C VAL A 110 -5.95 -7.90 23.74
N LEU A 111 -5.92 -8.19 22.44
CA LEU A 111 -7.06 -7.99 21.55
C LEU A 111 -8.25 -8.90 21.93
N ALA A 112 -8.00 -10.14 22.31
CA ALA A 112 -9.02 -11.07 22.76
C ALA A 112 -9.68 -10.63 24.08
N ALA A 113 -8.90 -10.04 24.99
CA ALA A 113 -9.40 -9.50 26.25
C ALA A 113 -10.17 -8.18 26.05
N ALA A 114 -9.76 -7.36 25.10
CA ALA A 114 -10.38 -6.08 24.79
C ALA A 114 -11.74 -6.20 24.11
N ASP A 115 -11.94 -7.29 23.33
CA ASP A 115 -13.13 -7.45 22.49
C ASP A 115 -13.47 -8.94 22.26
N PRO A 116 -14.63 -9.44 22.69
CA PRO A 116 -15.01 -10.85 22.56
C PRO A 116 -15.14 -11.30 21.09
N ASP A 117 -15.50 -10.39 20.16
CA ASP A 117 -15.58 -10.72 18.74
C ASP A 117 -14.15 -10.91 18.16
N PHE A 118 -13.17 -10.15 18.65
CA PHE A 118 -11.74 -10.41 18.32
C PHE A 118 -11.29 -11.75 18.90
N ALA A 119 -11.70 -12.12 20.10
CA ALA A 119 -11.39 -13.44 20.65
C ALA A 119 -11.91 -14.56 19.74
N ALA A 120 -13.14 -14.44 19.24
CA ALA A 120 -13.74 -15.38 18.30
C ALA A 120 -13.00 -15.37 16.95
N LEU A 121 -12.63 -14.17 16.43
CA LEU A 121 -11.89 -14.02 15.19
C LEU A 121 -10.49 -14.66 15.27
N ILE A 122 -9.75 -14.42 16.35
CA ILE A 122 -8.43 -14.99 16.58
C ILE A 122 -8.50 -16.54 16.62
N ARG A 123 -9.47 -17.11 17.37
CA ARG A 123 -9.65 -18.57 17.44
C ARG A 123 -9.85 -19.20 16.05
N ARG A 124 -10.74 -18.63 15.22
CA ARG A 124 -11.05 -19.21 13.89
C ARG A 124 -10.00 -18.94 12.84
N THR A 125 -9.27 -17.81 12.94
CA THR A 125 -8.22 -17.42 11.97
C THR A 125 -6.88 -18.09 12.28
N GLY A 126 -6.63 -18.39 13.54
CA GLY A 126 -5.34 -18.85 14.04
C GLY A 126 -4.35 -17.69 14.30
N PRO A 127 -3.08 -18.02 14.54
CA PRO A 127 -2.05 -17.05 14.92
C PRO A 127 -1.82 -15.95 13.88
N CYS A 128 -1.47 -14.74 14.36
CA CYS A 128 -1.14 -13.62 13.51
C CYS A 128 0.08 -13.92 12.64
N GLY A 129 -0.10 -13.82 11.32
CA GLY A 129 0.97 -13.98 10.34
C GLY A 129 1.53 -12.66 9.83
N LEU A 130 1.36 -11.55 10.56
CA LEU A 130 1.96 -10.27 10.21
C LEU A 130 3.48 -10.34 10.40
N THR A 131 4.22 -10.35 9.30
CA THR A 131 5.69 -10.40 9.29
C THR A 131 6.21 -9.15 8.56
N PRO A 132 6.54 -8.07 9.30
CA PRO A 132 7.12 -6.87 8.69
C PRO A 132 8.51 -7.18 8.11
N ASP A 133 8.82 -6.57 6.96
CA ASP A 133 10.16 -6.57 6.40
C ASP A 133 11.07 -5.65 7.23
N ARG A 134 11.78 -6.22 8.18
CA ARG A 134 12.63 -5.48 9.13
C ARG A 134 13.92 -4.94 8.50
N THR A 135 14.23 -5.30 7.27
CA THR A 135 15.45 -4.88 6.55
C THR A 135 15.16 -3.88 5.42
N GLY A 136 13.92 -3.84 4.93
CA GLY A 136 13.52 -3.00 3.80
C GLY A 136 13.62 -1.51 4.10
N GLU A 137 14.12 -0.75 3.14
CA GLU A 137 14.21 0.70 3.21
C GLU A 137 12.87 1.38 2.84
N PRO A 138 12.50 2.50 3.49
CA PRO A 138 11.27 3.24 3.18
C PRO A 138 11.16 3.62 1.71
N TYR A 139 12.25 4.04 1.08
CA TYR A 139 12.28 4.39 -0.34
C TYR A 139 11.85 3.21 -1.22
N GLU A 140 12.42 2.05 -1.04
CA GLU A 140 12.10 0.84 -1.83
C GLU A 140 10.65 0.40 -1.64
N ALA A 141 10.17 0.45 -0.40
CA ALA A 141 8.78 0.14 -0.08
C ALA A 141 7.80 1.09 -0.78
N LEU A 142 8.11 2.39 -0.81
CA LEU A 142 7.30 3.39 -1.51
C LEU A 142 7.36 3.23 -3.03
N VAL A 143 8.54 2.93 -3.62
CA VAL A 143 8.67 2.58 -5.05
C VAL A 143 7.76 1.40 -5.38
N ARG A 144 7.83 0.32 -4.61
CA ARG A 144 6.97 -0.85 -4.78
C ARG A 144 5.49 -0.48 -4.66
N ALA A 145 5.11 0.29 -3.64
CA ALA A 145 3.72 0.72 -3.43
C ALA A 145 3.19 1.49 -4.65
N VAL A 146 3.94 2.46 -5.19
CA VAL A 146 3.57 3.22 -6.41
C VAL A 146 3.39 2.28 -7.62
N LEU A 147 4.26 1.29 -7.78
CA LEU A 147 4.16 0.33 -8.87
C LEU A 147 2.89 -0.51 -8.80
N TYR A 148 2.49 -0.91 -7.59
CA TYR A 148 1.33 -1.77 -7.36
C TYR A 148 -0.01 -1.02 -7.35
N GLN A 149 -0.02 0.32 -7.28
CA GLN A 149 -1.26 1.11 -7.36
C GLN A 149 -2.04 0.78 -8.64
N GLN A 150 -3.34 0.45 -8.51
CA GLN A 150 -4.26 0.20 -9.64
C GLN A 150 -3.82 -0.91 -10.63
N LEU A 151 -3.00 -1.85 -10.21
CA LEU A 151 -2.57 -2.99 -11.02
C LEU A 151 -2.84 -4.31 -10.28
N HIS A 152 -3.11 -5.36 -11.08
CA HIS A 152 -3.09 -6.72 -10.53
C HIS A 152 -1.66 -7.14 -10.18
N GLY A 153 -1.51 -7.93 -9.11
CA GLY A 153 -0.20 -8.31 -8.57
C GLY A 153 0.80 -8.84 -9.60
N ARG A 154 0.35 -9.72 -10.53
CA ARG A 154 1.24 -10.25 -11.59
C ARG A 154 1.75 -9.18 -12.55
N ALA A 155 0.89 -8.24 -12.97
CA ALA A 155 1.29 -7.16 -13.85
C ALA A 155 2.27 -6.21 -13.15
N ALA A 156 2.01 -5.85 -11.90
CA ALA A 156 2.90 -5.01 -11.10
C ALA A 156 4.26 -5.69 -10.87
N ALA A 157 4.27 -6.99 -10.55
CA ALA A 157 5.50 -7.76 -10.38
C ALA A 157 6.35 -7.82 -11.68
N ALA A 158 5.71 -8.00 -12.84
CA ALA A 158 6.41 -7.98 -14.13
C ALA A 158 7.02 -6.61 -14.45
N ILE A 159 6.33 -5.51 -14.15
CA ILE A 159 6.86 -4.15 -14.30
C ILE A 159 8.04 -3.93 -13.34
N PHE A 160 7.89 -4.33 -12.08
CA PHE A 160 8.95 -4.21 -11.08
C PHE A 160 10.18 -5.03 -11.45
N GLY A 161 9.99 -6.26 -11.99
CA GLY A 161 11.10 -7.08 -12.50
C GLY A 161 11.88 -6.38 -13.60
N ARG A 162 11.19 -5.77 -14.59
CA ARG A 162 11.86 -5.00 -15.65
C ARG A 162 12.57 -3.75 -15.12
N LEU A 163 11.98 -3.07 -14.14
CA LEU A 163 12.62 -1.92 -13.50
C LEU A 163 13.88 -2.34 -12.74
N LYS A 164 13.85 -3.47 -12.02
CA LYS A 164 15.00 -4.04 -11.33
C LYS A 164 16.14 -4.43 -12.27
N ALA A 165 15.80 -4.98 -13.44
CA ALA A 165 16.79 -5.32 -14.46
C ALA A 165 17.61 -4.13 -14.98
N LEU A 166 17.17 -2.89 -14.73
CA LEU A 166 17.94 -1.68 -15.00
C LEU A 166 18.99 -1.37 -13.91
N SER A 167 19.04 -2.16 -12.82
CA SER A 167 19.90 -1.88 -11.64
C SER A 167 20.29 -3.19 -10.93
N ASP A 168 21.04 -4.05 -11.60
CA ASP A 168 21.60 -5.30 -11.04
C ASP A 168 20.56 -6.16 -10.30
N ASP A 169 19.38 -6.27 -10.85
CA ASP A 169 18.18 -6.98 -10.30
C ASP A 169 17.75 -6.53 -8.90
N ARG A 170 18.08 -5.28 -8.53
CA ARG A 170 17.64 -4.63 -7.30
C ARG A 170 16.72 -3.45 -7.58
N CYS A 171 16.01 -2.96 -6.56
CA CYS A 171 15.29 -1.71 -6.68
C CYS A 171 16.27 -0.59 -7.06
N PRO A 172 16.06 0.16 -8.15
CA PRO A 172 17.01 1.20 -8.55
C PRO A 172 17.20 2.24 -7.44
N PRO A 173 18.43 2.51 -7.01
CA PRO A 173 18.73 3.65 -6.15
C PRO A 173 18.23 4.95 -6.78
N PRO A 174 17.98 6.00 -5.99
CA PRO A 174 17.45 7.27 -6.48
C PRO A 174 18.23 7.84 -7.66
N GLU A 175 19.56 7.81 -7.59
CA GLU A 175 20.46 8.35 -8.61
C GLU A 175 20.31 7.59 -9.93
N ILE A 176 20.26 6.27 -9.86
CA ILE A 176 20.09 5.40 -11.04
C ILE A 176 18.70 5.61 -11.67
N LEU A 177 17.67 5.68 -10.84
CA LEU A 177 16.31 5.91 -11.35
C LEU A 177 16.19 7.26 -12.06
N LEU A 178 16.80 8.30 -11.53
CA LEU A 178 16.80 9.65 -12.12
C LEU A 178 17.66 9.74 -13.39
N ALA A 179 18.73 8.94 -13.50
CA ALA A 179 19.60 8.92 -14.68
C ALA A 179 18.94 8.26 -15.89
N HIS A 180 17.92 7.41 -15.71
CA HIS A 180 17.25 6.75 -16.84
C HIS A 180 16.37 7.71 -17.62
N PRO A 181 16.47 7.71 -18.98
CA PRO A 181 15.56 8.43 -19.84
C PRO A 181 14.10 8.02 -19.63
N PHE A 182 13.19 8.97 -19.84
CA PHE A 182 11.74 8.72 -19.73
C PHE A 182 11.28 7.52 -20.56
N ASP A 183 11.78 7.37 -21.80
CA ASP A 183 11.40 6.27 -22.70
C ASP A 183 11.89 4.91 -22.19
N THR A 184 13.04 4.84 -21.56
CA THR A 184 13.52 3.61 -20.91
C THR A 184 12.57 3.16 -19.79
N LEU A 185 12.14 4.09 -18.94
CA LEU A 185 11.17 3.81 -17.89
C LEU A 185 9.80 3.44 -18.46
N ARG A 186 9.38 4.07 -19.59
CA ARG A 186 8.16 3.69 -20.33
C ARG A 186 8.23 2.27 -20.87
N ALA A 187 9.38 1.85 -21.40
CA ALA A 187 9.61 0.50 -21.89
C ALA A 187 9.47 -0.58 -20.80
N CYS A 188 9.72 -0.24 -19.54
CA CYS A 188 9.41 -1.12 -18.41
C CYS A 188 7.91 -1.35 -18.20
N GLY A 189 7.03 -0.60 -18.87
CA GLY A 189 5.57 -0.67 -18.74
C GLY A 189 4.99 0.33 -17.75
N LEU A 190 5.75 1.36 -17.37
CA LEU A 190 5.29 2.41 -16.47
C LEU A 190 4.41 3.42 -17.22
N SER A 191 3.32 3.88 -16.61
CA SER A 191 2.57 5.04 -17.11
C SER A 191 3.35 6.34 -16.86
N ALA A 192 3.10 7.37 -17.67
CA ALA A 192 3.74 8.68 -17.50
C ALA A 192 3.58 9.21 -16.06
N ARG A 193 2.39 9.07 -15.48
CA ARG A 193 2.11 9.48 -14.10
C ARG A 193 2.96 8.72 -13.08
N LYS A 194 3.13 7.40 -13.25
CA LYS A 194 3.98 6.61 -12.36
C LYS A 194 5.45 6.99 -12.48
N ILE A 195 5.94 7.23 -13.70
CA ILE A 195 7.31 7.71 -13.93
C ILE A 195 7.54 9.02 -13.15
N GLN A 196 6.66 10.01 -13.32
CA GLN A 196 6.76 11.28 -12.61
C GLN A 196 6.74 11.10 -11.08
N THR A 197 5.86 10.23 -10.57
CA THR A 197 5.81 9.94 -9.14
C THR A 197 7.08 9.27 -8.65
N LEU A 198 7.63 8.28 -9.39
CA LEU A 198 8.87 7.61 -9.02
C LEU A 198 10.07 8.54 -9.07
N GLN A 199 10.17 9.42 -10.07
CA GLN A 199 11.24 10.42 -10.15
C GLN A 199 11.14 11.44 -9.01
N ALA A 200 9.92 11.92 -8.69
CA ALA A 200 9.72 12.79 -7.54
C ALA A 200 10.07 12.10 -6.21
N LEU A 201 9.75 10.81 -6.07
CA LEU A 201 10.11 10.00 -4.91
C LEU A 201 11.64 9.82 -4.79
N ALA A 202 12.32 9.57 -5.90
CA ALA A 202 13.77 9.44 -5.95
C ALA A 202 14.45 10.77 -5.55
N GLN A 203 14.00 11.88 -6.10
CA GLN A 203 14.50 13.20 -5.71
C GLN A 203 14.23 13.47 -4.22
N ALA A 204 13.03 13.17 -3.73
CA ALA A 204 12.67 13.35 -2.33
C ALA A 204 13.54 12.50 -1.37
N ARG A 205 14.05 11.34 -1.84
CA ARG A 205 15.02 10.54 -1.07
C ARG A 205 16.37 11.24 -0.99
N LEU A 206 16.86 11.84 -2.08
CA LEU A 206 18.11 12.60 -2.10
C LEU A 206 18.01 13.87 -1.27
N ASP A 207 16.86 14.54 -1.29
CA ASP A 207 16.57 15.76 -0.52
C ASP A 207 16.33 15.46 0.98
N GLY A 208 16.39 14.19 1.39
CA GLY A 208 16.14 13.76 2.75
C GLY A 208 14.66 13.79 3.17
N ILE A 209 13.71 14.09 2.29
CA ILE A 209 12.25 14.04 2.61
C ILE A 209 11.81 12.60 2.85
N VAL A 210 12.27 11.64 2.07
CA VAL A 210 12.08 10.21 2.36
C VAL A 210 13.22 9.79 3.30
N PRO A 211 12.93 9.49 4.58
CA PRO A 211 13.96 9.14 5.55
C PRO A 211 14.54 7.76 5.25
N SER A 212 15.75 7.49 5.75
CA SER A 212 16.26 6.13 5.92
C SER A 212 15.44 5.39 6.99
N ARG A 213 15.59 4.06 7.03
CA ARG A 213 14.97 3.26 8.12
C ARG A 213 15.42 3.72 9.49
N ALA A 214 16.71 4.04 9.66
CA ALA A 214 17.26 4.51 10.93
C ALA A 214 16.59 5.83 11.38
N GLU A 215 16.51 6.81 10.47
CA GLU A 215 15.83 8.09 10.74
C GLU A 215 14.34 7.89 11.02
N ALA A 216 13.65 7.08 10.20
CA ALA A 216 12.23 6.75 10.41
C ALA A 216 11.99 6.08 11.76
N GLY A 217 12.97 5.33 12.28
CA GLY A 217 12.90 4.71 13.60
C GLY A 217 12.69 5.70 14.74
N HIS A 218 13.19 6.91 14.60
CA HIS A 218 13.11 7.99 15.58
C HIS A 218 11.93 8.96 15.38
N MET A 219 11.13 8.77 14.31
CA MET A 219 9.98 9.62 14.00
C MET A 219 8.68 8.99 14.50
N SER A 220 7.72 9.82 14.89
CA SER A 220 6.36 9.36 15.17
C SER A 220 5.65 8.92 13.89
N GLU A 221 4.58 8.12 14.03
CA GLU A 221 3.75 7.70 12.90
C GLU A 221 3.15 8.93 12.19
N GLU A 222 2.65 9.90 12.93
CA GLU A 222 2.00 11.09 12.37
C GLU A 222 3.01 12.02 11.67
N ASP A 223 4.24 12.19 12.20
CA ASP A 223 5.30 12.92 11.52
C ASP A 223 5.67 12.26 10.19
N LEU A 224 5.78 10.93 10.16
CA LEU A 224 6.04 10.18 8.93
C LEU A 224 4.89 10.35 7.92
N ILE A 225 3.64 10.27 8.38
CA ILE A 225 2.47 10.46 7.54
C ILE A 225 2.46 11.88 6.97
N LEU A 226 2.60 12.90 7.81
CA LEU A 226 2.61 14.30 7.37
C LEU A 226 3.72 14.55 6.35
N ARG A 227 4.93 14.09 6.64
CA ARG A 227 6.11 14.28 5.80
C ARG A 227 5.98 13.58 4.45
N LEU A 228 5.57 12.31 4.44
CA LEU A 228 5.52 11.52 3.21
C LEU A 228 4.29 11.82 2.35
N THR A 229 3.16 12.24 2.94
CA THR A 229 1.97 12.63 2.17
C THR A 229 2.13 13.99 1.46
N SER A 230 3.17 14.77 1.78
CA SER A 230 3.54 15.94 0.99
C SER A 230 4.00 15.58 -0.43
N LEU A 231 4.40 14.32 -0.65
CA LEU A 231 4.86 13.83 -1.94
C LEU A 231 3.69 13.49 -2.86
N ARG A 232 3.72 14.04 -4.07
CA ARG A 232 2.66 13.79 -5.05
C ARG A 232 2.54 12.30 -5.38
N GLY A 233 1.34 11.76 -5.20
CA GLY A 233 1.04 10.34 -5.48
C GLY A 233 1.25 9.40 -4.30
N ILE A 234 1.70 9.91 -3.16
CA ILE A 234 1.79 9.19 -1.89
C ILE A 234 0.64 9.66 -0.98
N GLY A 235 -0.34 8.79 -0.76
CA GLY A 235 -1.46 9.05 0.14
C GLY A 235 -1.24 8.46 1.53
N ARG A 236 -2.05 8.87 2.50
CA ARG A 236 -2.01 8.37 3.89
C ARG A 236 -2.02 6.85 3.95
N TRP A 237 -2.91 6.19 3.23
CA TRP A 237 -2.97 4.74 3.17
C TRP A 237 -1.64 4.09 2.73
N THR A 238 -0.94 4.69 1.75
CA THR A 238 0.37 4.18 1.30
C THR A 238 1.42 4.26 2.42
N VAL A 239 1.39 5.34 3.19
CA VAL A 239 2.30 5.51 4.34
C VAL A 239 1.93 4.55 5.47
N GLU A 240 0.65 4.34 5.76
CA GLU A 240 0.20 3.36 6.75
C GLU A 240 0.65 1.93 6.39
N MET A 241 0.62 1.57 5.10
CA MET A 241 1.17 0.28 4.64
C MET A 241 2.69 0.19 4.84
N LEU A 242 3.43 1.28 4.60
CA LEU A 242 4.87 1.37 4.94
C LEU A 242 5.10 1.18 6.45
N LEU A 243 4.32 1.85 7.28
CA LEU A 243 4.42 1.77 8.75
C LEU A 243 4.21 0.32 9.24
N ILE A 244 3.17 -0.35 8.76
CA ILE A 244 2.79 -1.70 9.17
C ILE A 244 3.77 -2.74 8.62
N PHE A 245 3.96 -2.77 7.29
CA PHE A 245 4.63 -3.89 6.61
C PHE A 245 6.14 -3.72 6.44
N THR A 246 6.65 -2.49 6.52
CA THR A 246 8.09 -2.23 6.39
C THR A 246 8.70 -1.80 7.72
N LEU A 247 8.13 -0.80 8.38
CA LEU A 247 8.68 -0.30 9.64
C LEU A 247 8.26 -1.14 10.86
N GLY A 248 7.23 -1.98 10.73
CA GLY A 248 6.75 -2.85 11.80
C GLY A 248 6.14 -2.10 12.98
N ARG A 249 5.52 -0.94 12.72
CA ARG A 249 4.84 -0.17 13.76
C ARG A 249 3.64 -0.95 14.29
N PRO A 250 3.52 -1.16 15.61
CA PRO A 250 2.50 -2.02 16.17
C PRO A 250 1.10 -1.39 16.22
N ASP A 251 1.02 -0.06 16.20
CA ASP A 251 -0.20 0.65 16.56
C ASP A 251 -0.74 1.57 15.44
N VAL A 252 -0.89 1.03 14.23
CA VAL A 252 -1.45 1.73 13.08
C VAL A 252 -2.80 1.11 12.68
N MET A 253 -3.86 1.95 12.61
CA MET A 253 -5.17 1.54 12.09
C MET A 253 -5.47 2.29 10.79
N PRO A 254 -5.41 1.63 9.62
CA PRO A 254 -5.70 2.26 8.35
C PRO A 254 -7.22 2.39 8.15
N VAL A 255 -7.80 3.43 8.74
CA VAL A 255 -9.25 3.62 8.81
C VAL A 255 -9.91 3.90 7.45
N ASP A 256 -9.15 4.38 6.47
CA ASP A 256 -9.59 4.58 5.09
C ASP A 256 -9.48 3.31 4.23
N ASP A 257 -8.91 2.22 4.79
CA ASP A 257 -8.76 0.96 4.09
C ASP A 257 -10.09 0.23 3.96
N PHE A 258 -10.43 -0.14 2.72
CA PHE A 258 -11.66 -0.88 2.44
C PHE A 258 -11.72 -2.23 3.17
N GLY A 259 -10.62 -2.98 3.16
CA GLY A 259 -10.55 -4.31 3.78
C GLY A 259 -10.71 -4.24 5.29
N VAL A 260 -10.08 -3.25 5.93
CA VAL A 260 -10.22 -3.02 7.37
C VAL A 260 -11.65 -2.64 7.73
N SER A 261 -12.23 -1.66 7.01
CA SER A 261 -13.60 -1.22 7.29
C SER A 261 -14.65 -2.29 7.00
N GLU A 262 -14.46 -3.11 5.97
CA GLU A 262 -15.33 -4.24 5.66
C GLU A 262 -15.15 -5.39 6.66
N GLY A 263 -13.91 -5.66 7.08
CA GLY A 263 -13.63 -6.63 8.12
C GLY A 263 -14.28 -6.28 9.45
N TRP A 264 -14.22 -5.01 9.84
CA TRP A 264 -14.94 -4.53 11.02
C TRP A 264 -16.45 -4.67 10.89
N ARG A 265 -17.01 -4.26 9.73
CA ARG A 265 -18.44 -4.42 9.47
C ARG A 265 -18.90 -5.86 9.66
N ARG A 266 -18.16 -6.82 9.10
CA ARG A 266 -18.49 -8.26 9.22
C ARG A 266 -18.31 -8.77 10.64
N LEU A 267 -17.20 -8.40 11.28
CA LEU A 267 -16.88 -8.81 12.65
C LEU A 267 -17.98 -8.38 13.62
N LYS A 268 -18.51 -7.17 13.45
CA LYS A 268 -19.54 -6.59 14.31
C LYS A 268 -20.99 -6.80 13.81
N GLY A 269 -21.18 -7.53 12.70
CA GLY A 269 -22.53 -7.77 12.15
C GLY A 269 -23.26 -6.51 11.72
N LEU A 270 -22.54 -5.46 11.32
CA LEU A 270 -23.13 -4.18 10.92
C LEU A 270 -23.69 -4.28 9.50
N GLU A 271 -24.82 -3.60 9.24
CA GLU A 271 -25.41 -3.52 7.90
C GLU A 271 -24.49 -2.74 6.94
N THR A 272 -23.91 -1.63 7.41
CA THR A 272 -23.05 -0.74 6.62
C THR A 272 -21.71 -0.53 7.28
N ARG A 273 -20.69 -0.17 6.46
CA ARG A 273 -19.37 0.16 6.96
C ARG A 273 -19.38 1.49 7.72
N LEU A 274 -18.59 1.55 8.79
CA LEU A 274 -18.35 2.80 9.51
C LEU A 274 -17.58 3.79 8.63
N ARG A 275 -17.84 5.09 8.82
CA ARG A 275 -16.99 6.15 8.26
C ARG A 275 -15.64 6.13 8.97
N PRO A 276 -14.55 6.63 8.35
CA PRO A 276 -13.20 6.57 8.91
C PRO A 276 -13.10 7.07 10.35
N ARG A 277 -13.71 8.21 10.67
CA ARG A 277 -13.72 8.76 12.04
C ARG A 277 -14.42 7.81 13.02
N GLN A 278 -15.56 7.25 12.66
CA GLN A 278 -16.28 6.30 13.51
C GLN A 278 -15.49 5.01 13.72
N LEU A 279 -14.80 4.54 12.66
CA LEU A 279 -13.93 3.37 12.76
C LEU A 279 -12.72 3.64 13.67
N ALA A 280 -12.11 4.83 13.58
CA ALA A 280 -11.03 5.24 14.48
C ALA A 280 -11.49 5.23 15.95
N GLU A 281 -12.65 5.80 16.24
CA GLU A 281 -13.25 5.81 17.58
C GLU A 281 -13.56 4.38 18.07
N ALA A 282 -14.18 3.54 17.21
CA ALA A 282 -14.55 2.17 17.54
C ALA A 282 -13.35 1.24 17.77
N THR A 283 -12.19 1.53 17.17
CA THR A 283 -10.97 0.72 17.29
C THR A 283 -9.96 1.31 18.27
N ALA A 284 -10.28 2.38 18.98
CA ALA A 284 -9.38 3.04 19.91
C ALA A 284 -8.90 2.12 21.04
N SER A 285 -9.78 1.26 21.56
CA SER A 285 -9.47 0.29 22.63
C SER A 285 -8.51 -0.83 22.21
N LEU A 286 -8.25 -0.99 20.92
CA LEU A 286 -7.32 -2.00 20.38
C LEU A 286 -5.86 -1.54 20.42
N ALA A 287 -5.59 -0.28 20.83
CA ALA A 287 -4.24 0.20 21.07
C ALA A 287 -3.59 -0.61 22.23
N PRO A 288 -2.27 -0.83 22.19
CA PRO A 288 -1.28 -0.37 21.20
C PRO A 288 -1.05 -1.40 20.05
N TRP A 289 -2.02 -2.24 19.73
CA TRP A 289 -1.87 -3.36 18.80
C TRP A 289 -2.75 -3.24 17.55
N ARG A 290 -3.08 -2.00 17.14
CA ARG A 290 -4.00 -1.76 16.03
C ARG A 290 -3.51 -2.29 14.69
N SER A 291 -2.21 -2.45 14.45
CA SER A 291 -1.68 -3.09 13.25
C SER A 291 -1.99 -4.59 13.19
N VAL A 292 -1.91 -5.27 14.34
CA VAL A 292 -2.31 -6.68 14.45
C VAL A 292 -3.83 -6.82 14.29
N ALA A 293 -4.60 -5.93 14.89
CA ALA A 293 -6.04 -5.88 14.71
C ALA A 293 -6.42 -5.69 13.22
N ALA A 294 -5.77 -4.76 12.53
CA ALA A 294 -5.97 -4.55 11.09
C ALA A 294 -5.66 -5.81 10.28
N TRP A 295 -4.62 -6.57 10.63
CA TRP A 295 -4.29 -7.84 9.99
C TRP A 295 -5.43 -8.86 10.12
N TYR A 296 -6.05 -8.99 11.29
CA TYR A 296 -7.21 -9.86 11.49
C TYR A 296 -8.44 -9.36 10.74
N LEU A 297 -8.67 -8.06 10.69
CA LEU A 297 -9.80 -7.47 9.95
C LEU A 297 -9.69 -7.73 8.45
N TRP A 298 -8.51 -7.69 7.86
CA TRP A 298 -8.32 -8.10 6.46
C TRP A 298 -8.70 -9.56 6.21
N ARG A 299 -8.48 -10.48 7.16
CA ARG A 299 -8.92 -11.89 7.05
C ARG A 299 -10.43 -11.99 7.13
N ALA A 300 -11.05 -11.31 8.09
CA ALA A 300 -12.51 -11.26 8.20
C ALA A 300 -13.17 -10.72 6.93
N ALA A 301 -12.57 -9.72 6.26
CA ALA A 301 -13.04 -9.22 4.97
C ALA A 301 -12.95 -10.24 3.84
N GLY A 302 -11.99 -11.16 3.91
CA GLY A 302 -11.75 -12.21 2.90
C GLY A 302 -12.59 -13.46 3.05
N GLU A 303 -13.14 -13.74 4.23
CA GLU A 303 -13.86 -14.99 4.54
C GLU A 303 -15.09 -15.26 3.64
N GLY A 304 -15.71 -14.23 3.06
CA GLY A 304 -16.86 -14.38 2.16
C GLY A 304 -16.53 -14.68 0.69
N LYS A 305 -15.26 -14.71 0.30
CA LYS A 305 -14.85 -14.96 -1.11
C LYS A 305 -14.53 -16.42 -1.41
N LYS A 306 -14.42 -17.29 -0.42
CA LYS A 306 -14.04 -18.69 -0.59
C LYS A 306 -15.20 -19.66 -0.84
N THR A 307 -16.45 -19.24 -0.71
CA THR A 307 -17.62 -20.12 -0.83
C THR A 307 -18.25 -20.22 -2.22
N ASP A 308 -17.75 -19.47 -3.22
CA ASP A 308 -18.39 -19.42 -4.55
C ASP A 308 -17.61 -20.17 -5.65
N SER A 309 -16.55 -20.90 -5.31
CA SER A 309 -15.73 -21.67 -6.28
C SER A 309 -15.90 -23.18 -6.20
N SER A 310 -16.94 -23.70 -5.50
CA SER A 310 -17.28 -25.12 -5.47
C SER A 310 -18.68 -25.35 -6.04
N ASN A 311 -18.88 -25.04 -7.33
CA ASN A 311 -19.95 -25.63 -8.12
C ASN A 311 -19.29 -26.58 -9.14
N PRO A 312 -19.34 -27.90 -8.94
CA PRO A 312 -18.95 -28.85 -9.97
C PRO A 312 -20.05 -28.79 -11.02
N VAL A 313 -19.72 -28.29 -12.20
CA VAL A 313 -20.55 -28.50 -13.41
C VAL A 313 -20.53 -29.99 -13.69
N THR A 314 -21.58 -30.68 -13.26
CA THR A 314 -21.98 -31.99 -13.78
C THR A 314 -22.88 -31.71 -15.00
N GLY A 315 -22.45 -32.18 -16.19
CA GLY A 315 -23.20 -32.15 -17.44
C GLY A 315 -22.31 -32.53 -18.59
#